data_213d581aac163a1c3d58cf1786cfa566
#
_entry.id   213d581aac163a1c3d58cf1786cfa566
#
_cell.length_a   1.000
_cell.length_b   1.000
_cell.length_c   1.000
_cell.angle_alpha   90.00
_cell.angle_beta   90.00
_cell.angle_gamma   90.00
#
_symmetry.space_group_name_H-M   'P 1'
#
loop_
_entity.id
_entity.type
_entity.pdbx_description
1 polymer ?
#
loop_
_entity_poly.entity_id
_entity_poly.type
_entity_poly.pdbx_seq_one_letter_code
_entity_poly.pdbx_strand_id
1 'polypeptide(L)'
;MCYCIAKTVNGHQDYRYAKINGQVGYFDQVNPHYTLLRTNSNHLFTHQWTDYSEDFAAFHKQFLEDKVLGEACETLYYPKEDNLNNVHISIMPNTTYTALSYSKPDSFTHYNTPTVSYVPFVMIGNIMRLTAG
;
A
#
# COMPACT_ATOMS: atom_id res chain seq x y z
N MET A 1 -0.67 -5.72 11.17
CA MET A 1 0.37 -5.83 10.12
C MET A 1 0.61 -4.50 9.38
N CYS A 2 -0.39 -3.86 8.78
CA CYS A 2 -0.22 -2.56 8.08
C CYS A 2 0.50 -1.51 8.95
N TYR A 3 0.13 -1.39 10.22
CA TYR A 3 0.80 -0.49 11.17
C TYR A 3 2.30 -0.77 11.30
N CYS A 4 2.68 -2.05 11.50
CA CYS A 4 4.10 -2.39 11.68
C CYS A 4 4.93 -2.05 10.44
N ILE A 5 4.39 -2.30 9.23
CA ILE A 5 5.03 -1.96 7.97
C ILE A 5 5.16 -0.44 7.85
N ALA A 6 4.06 0.29 8.05
CA ALA A 6 4.06 1.75 7.97
C ALA A 6 5.03 2.37 8.98
N LYS A 7 5.07 1.86 10.21
CA LYS A 7 6.02 2.31 11.24
C LYS A 7 7.47 2.05 10.84
N THR A 8 7.77 0.87 10.30
CA THR A 8 9.13 0.54 9.84
C THR A 8 9.54 1.46 8.69
N VAL A 9 8.68 1.64 7.70
CA VAL A 9 8.96 2.50 6.54
C VAL A 9 9.15 3.97 6.98
N ASN A 10 8.28 4.46 7.87
CA ASN A 10 8.41 5.83 8.40
C ASN A 10 9.65 6.02 9.28
N GLY A 11 10.15 4.97 9.91
CA GLY A 11 11.39 4.99 10.70
C GLY A 11 12.66 5.10 9.86
N HIS A 12 12.60 4.90 8.55
CA HIS A 12 13.76 4.91 7.66
C HIS A 12 13.55 5.83 6.46
N GLN A 13 14.36 6.88 6.36
CA GLN A 13 14.26 7.85 5.26
C GLN A 13 14.38 7.19 3.88
N ASP A 14 15.25 6.18 3.73
CA ASP A 14 15.52 5.50 2.47
C ASP A 14 14.27 4.83 1.86
N TYR A 15 13.29 4.49 2.66
CA TYR A 15 12.03 3.90 2.19
C TYR A 15 10.95 4.94 1.83
N ARG A 16 11.24 6.23 2.02
CA ARG A 16 10.30 7.33 1.74
C ARG A 16 10.70 8.15 0.52
N TYR A 17 11.72 7.72 -0.23
CA TYR A 17 12.13 8.37 -1.47
C TYR A 17 11.06 8.26 -2.55
N ALA A 18 10.88 9.32 -3.30
CA ALA A 18 10.01 9.39 -4.46
C ALA A 18 10.63 10.28 -5.54
N LYS A 19 10.20 10.05 -6.78
CA LYS A 19 10.54 10.93 -7.90
C LYS A 19 9.23 11.52 -8.45
N ILE A 20 9.06 12.83 -8.30
CA ILE A 20 7.88 13.57 -8.72
C ILE A 20 8.33 14.62 -9.74
N ASN A 21 7.72 14.62 -10.92
CA ASN A 21 8.07 15.56 -12.02
C ASN A 21 9.57 15.61 -12.34
N GLY A 22 10.24 14.46 -12.27
CA GLY A 22 11.68 14.35 -12.52
C GLY A 22 12.58 14.71 -11.35
N GLN A 23 12.06 15.29 -10.29
CA GLN A 23 12.81 15.64 -9.08
C GLN A 23 12.77 14.49 -8.08
N VAL A 24 13.93 14.13 -7.52
CA VAL A 24 14.06 13.13 -6.46
C VAL A 24 14.00 13.82 -5.11
N GLY A 25 13.18 13.29 -4.22
CA GLY A 25 13.02 13.75 -2.86
C GLY A 25 12.54 12.61 -1.95
N TYR A 26 12.12 12.92 -0.75
CA TYR A 26 11.49 11.97 0.14
C TYR A 26 10.31 12.63 0.85
N PHE A 27 9.31 11.82 1.18
CA PHE A 27 8.19 12.27 1.99
C PHE A 27 8.57 12.29 3.47
N ASP A 28 8.08 13.28 4.20
CA ASP A 28 8.25 13.32 5.66
C ASP A 28 7.54 12.15 6.34
N GLN A 29 6.40 11.76 5.78
CA GLN A 29 5.60 10.63 6.24
C GLN A 29 4.94 9.93 5.05
N VAL A 30 4.78 8.61 5.14
CA VAL A 30 4.03 7.80 4.17
C VAL A 30 2.92 7.02 4.86
N ASN A 31 1.81 6.86 4.13
CA ASN A 31 0.61 6.17 4.57
C ASN A 31 0.57 4.74 4.02
N PRO A 32 0.11 3.74 4.77
CA PRO A 32 -0.10 2.40 4.24
C PRO A 32 -1.29 2.39 3.27
N HIS A 33 -1.03 1.96 2.04
CA HIS A 33 -2.02 1.74 0.99
C HIS A 33 -2.17 0.23 0.77
N TYR A 34 -3.38 -0.28 0.87
CA TYR A 34 -3.67 -1.70 0.88
C TYR A 34 -4.95 -2.02 0.08
N THR A 35 -5.17 -3.31 -0.16
CA THR A 35 -6.37 -3.80 -0.83
C THR A 35 -7.31 -4.48 0.15
N LEU A 36 -8.60 -4.25 -0.02
CA LEU A 36 -9.68 -4.85 0.77
C LEU A 36 -10.64 -5.60 -0.16
N LEU A 37 -11.00 -6.82 0.20
CA LEU A 37 -12.05 -7.54 -0.50
C LEU A 37 -13.41 -6.88 -0.20
N ARG A 38 -14.20 -6.66 -1.24
CA ARG A 38 -15.53 -6.07 -1.11
C ARG A 38 -16.50 -7.09 -0.55
N THR A 39 -17.38 -6.63 0.33
CA THR A 39 -18.44 -7.48 0.91
C THR A 39 -19.60 -7.72 -0.05
N ASN A 40 -19.80 -6.83 -1.00
CA ASN A 40 -20.92 -6.82 -1.95
C ASN A 40 -20.62 -7.44 -3.32
N SER A 41 -19.42 -8.01 -3.52
CA SER A 41 -19.01 -8.52 -4.81
C SER A 41 -18.13 -9.76 -4.71
N ASN A 42 -18.31 -10.66 -5.69
CA ASN A 42 -17.57 -11.92 -5.78
C ASN A 42 -16.09 -11.65 -6.12
N HIS A 43 -15.20 -11.71 -5.13
CA HIS A 43 -13.75 -11.62 -5.28
C HIS A 43 -13.19 -10.30 -5.84
N LEU A 44 -14.00 -9.23 -5.94
CA LEU A 44 -13.49 -7.92 -6.29
C LEU A 44 -12.89 -7.24 -5.07
N PHE A 45 -11.97 -6.30 -5.30
CA PHE A 45 -11.29 -5.57 -4.24
C PHE A 45 -11.35 -4.06 -4.49
N THR A 46 -11.10 -3.31 -3.42
CA THR A 46 -10.95 -1.86 -3.42
C THR A 46 -9.59 -1.51 -2.86
N HIS A 47 -8.92 -0.55 -3.47
CA HIS A 47 -7.74 0.11 -2.93
C HIS A 47 -8.15 1.16 -1.91
N GLN A 48 -7.52 1.13 -0.74
CA GLN A 48 -7.75 2.04 0.36
C GLN A 48 -6.42 2.37 1.05
N TRP A 49 -6.34 3.49 1.72
CA TRP A 49 -5.21 3.84 2.60
C TRP A 49 -5.72 4.44 3.90
N THR A 50 -4.90 4.37 4.93
CA THR A 50 -5.15 4.97 6.24
C THR A 50 -4.02 5.93 6.56
N ASP A 51 -4.34 7.11 7.09
CA ASP A 51 -3.34 8.05 7.53
C ASP A 51 -2.51 7.45 8.67
N TYR A 52 -1.18 7.51 8.50
CA TYR A 52 -0.27 6.98 9.51
C TYR A 52 -0.26 7.88 10.75
N SER A 53 -0.26 7.26 11.91
CA SER A 53 -0.01 7.89 13.20
C SER A 53 0.98 7.04 14.00
N GLU A 54 1.88 7.66 14.74
CA GLU A 54 2.77 6.93 15.65
C GLU A 54 2.00 6.33 16.83
N ASP A 55 0.88 6.94 17.22
CA ASP A 55 -0.05 6.37 18.18
C ASP A 55 -0.83 5.22 17.53
N PHE A 56 -0.53 4.01 17.99
CA PHE A 56 -1.20 2.79 17.51
C PHE A 56 -2.72 2.82 17.74
N ALA A 57 -3.19 3.35 18.86
CA ALA A 57 -4.62 3.36 19.16
C ALA A 57 -5.37 4.28 18.19
N ALA A 58 -4.82 5.46 17.91
CA ALA A 58 -5.37 6.40 16.94
C ALA A 58 -5.35 5.79 15.53
N PHE A 59 -4.22 5.22 15.10
CA PHE A 59 -4.10 4.54 13.80
C PHE A 59 -5.10 3.40 13.68
N HIS A 60 -5.21 2.54 14.70
CA HIS A 60 -6.08 1.37 14.66
C HIS A 60 -7.56 1.75 14.55
N LYS A 61 -7.98 2.78 15.27
CA LYS A 61 -9.34 3.31 15.19
C LYS A 61 -9.65 3.76 13.75
N GLN A 62 -8.78 4.61 13.18
CA GLN A 62 -8.96 5.11 11.81
C GLN A 62 -8.93 3.97 10.78
N PHE A 63 -8.02 3.00 10.96
CA PHE A 63 -7.92 1.83 10.08
C PHE A 63 -9.23 1.01 10.06
N LEU A 64 -9.89 0.83 11.21
CA LEU A 64 -11.15 0.09 11.26
C LEU A 64 -12.28 0.84 10.54
N GLU A 65 -12.34 2.18 10.68
CA GLU A 65 -13.30 3.03 9.96
C GLU A 65 -13.05 2.95 8.44
N ASP A 66 -11.82 3.16 7.99
CA ASP A 66 -11.41 3.07 6.59
C ASP A 66 -11.67 1.68 6.00
N LYS A 67 -11.44 0.62 6.79
CA LYS A 67 -11.69 -0.76 6.39
C LYS A 67 -13.16 -1.00 6.06
N VAL A 68 -14.07 -0.59 6.94
CA VAL A 68 -15.53 -0.74 6.73
C VAL A 68 -15.97 0.00 5.46
N LEU A 69 -15.49 1.22 5.27
CA LEU A 69 -15.80 2.02 4.09
C LEU A 69 -15.25 1.41 2.80
N GLY A 70 -14.01 0.90 2.84
CA GLY A 70 -13.38 0.26 1.69
C GLY A 70 -14.02 -1.07 1.31
N GLU A 71 -14.43 -1.89 2.28
CA GLU A 71 -15.13 -3.17 2.05
C GLU A 71 -16.53 -2.97 1.46
N ALA A 72 -17.20 -1.87 1.79
CA ALA A 72 -18.51 -1.51 1.24
C ALA A 72 -18.43 -0.76 -0.10
N CYS A 73 -17.25 -0.35 -0.54
CA CYS A 73 -17.05 0.43 -1.75
C CYS A 73 -17.31 -0.39 -3.02
N GLU A 74 -17.91 0.24 -4.04
CA GLU A 74 -18.20 -0.41 -5.33
C GLU A 74 -17.15 -0.13 -6.40
N THR A 75 -16.22 0.80 -6.15
CA THR A 75 -15.19 1.23 -7.09
C THR A 75 -13.83 0.60 -6.77
N LEU A 76 -12.94 0.53 -7.77
CA LEU A 76 -11.58 -0.01 -7.60
C LEU A 76 -10.76 0.82 -6.59
N TYR A 77 -10.94 2.12 -6.58
CA TYR A 77 -10.32 3.04 -5.64
C TYR A 77 -11.39 3.66 -4.77
N TYR A 78 -11.17 3.66 -3.47
CA TYR A 78 -12.05 4.39 -2.56
C TYR A 78 -11.97 5.89 -2.89
N PRO A 79 -13.10 6.60 -3.03
CA PRO A 79 -13.13 8.01 -3.42
C PRO A 79 -12.67 8.92 -2.25
N LYS A 80 -11.38 8.96 -2.01
CA LYS A 80 -10.68 9.81 -1.06
C LYS A 80 -9.65 10.61 -1.85
N GLU A 81 -9.30 11.80 -1.42
CA GLU A 81 -8.26 12.59 -2.09
C GLU A 81 -6.98 11.79 -2.28
N ASP A 82 -6.42 11.85 -3.50
CA ASP A 82 -5.26 11.05 -3.85
C ASP A 82 -4.03 11.57 -3.09
N ASN A 83 -3.48 10.72 -2.26
CA ASN A 83 -2.30 11.00 -1.46
C ASN A 83 -1.08 10.36 -2.13
N LEU A 84 -0.19 11.19 -2.64
CA LEU A 84 1.03 10.71 -3.32
C LEU A 84 2.04 10.03 -2.37
N ASN A 85 1.91 10.28 -1.06
CA ASN A 85 2.79 9.77 -0.02
C ASN A 85 2.36 8.40 0.53
N ASN A 86 2.06 7.47 -0.34
CA ASN A 86 1.62 6.13 0.05
C ASN A 86 2.74 5.08 -0.09
N VAL A 87 2.78 4.12 0.84
CA VAL A 87 3.51 2.86 0.67
C VAL A 87 2.51 1.76 0.34
N HIS A 88 2.65 1.16 -0.84
CA HIS A 88 1.76 0.09 -1.27
C HIS A 88 2.11 -1.23 -0.56
N ILE A 89 1.10 -1.84 0.04
CA ILE A 89 1.20 -3.11 0.75
C ILE A 89 0.29 -4.11 0.05
N SER A 90 0.89 -5.16 -0.50
CA SER A 90 0.16 -6.29 -1.06
C SER A 90 0.41 -7.54 -0.24
N ILE A 91 -0.66 -8.25 0.07
CA ILE A 91 -0.63 -9.47 0.87
C ILE A 91 -1.26 -10.58 0.04
N MET A 92 -0.51 -11.63 -0.20
CA MET A 92 -0.97 -12.84 -0.89
C MET A 92 -1.00 -14.01 0.11
N PRO A 93 -2.10 -14.17 0.87
CA PRO A 93 -2.22 -15.29 1.80
C PRO A 93 -2.31 -16.61 1.02
N ASN A 94 -1.84 -17.68 1.64
CA ASN A 94 -1.92 -19.04 1.09
C ASN A 94 -1.20 -19.25 -0.24
N THR A 95 -0.29 -18.35 -0.62
CA THR A 95 0.51 -18.48 -1.84
C THR A 95 1.97 -18.70 -1.47
N THR A 96 2.56 -19.76 -1.99
CA THR A 96 4.00 -20.07 -1.86
C THR A 96 4.68 -19.79 -3.19
N TYR A 97 5.77 -19.04 -3.18
CA TYR A 97 6.54 -18.74 -4.38
C TYR A 97 8.05 -18.74 -4.09
N THR A 98 8.82 -19.16 -5.07
CA THR A 98 10.29 -19.12 -5.04
C THR A 98 10.85 -17.85 -5.67
N ALA A 99 10.06 -17.23 -6.55
CA ALA A 99 10.39 -15.96 -7.18
C ALA A 99 9.12 -15.19 -7.49
N LEU A 100 9.20 -13.87 -7.40
CA LEU A 100 8.13 -12.97 -7.77
C LEU A 100 8.69 -11.93 -8.74
N SER A 101 8.03 -11.79 -9.89
CA SER A 101 8.31 -10.73 -10.86
C SER A 101 7.09 -9.83 -10.96
N TYR A 102 7.30 -8.55 -10.81
CA TYR A 102 6.27 -7.54 -10.95
C TYR A 102 6.61 -6.66 -12.15
N SER A 103 5.81 -6.73 -13.21
CA SER A 103 5.93 -5.80 -14.33
C SER A 103 5.06 -4.59 -14.06
N LYS A 104 5.69 -3.43 -13.91
CA LYS A 104 4.99 -2.15 -13.89
C LYS A 104 4.71 -1.75 -15.34
N PRO A 105 3.45 -1.66 -15.78
CA PRO A 105 3.17 -1.06 -17.09
C PRO A 105 3.63 0.39 -17.09
N ASP A 106 4.31 0.84 -18.13
CA ASP A 106 4.75 2.24 -18.30
C ASP A 106 3.59 3.24 -18.35
N SER A 107 2.34 2.73 -18.39
CA SER A 107 1.11 3.48 -18.57
C SER A 107 0.33 3.82 -17.29
N PHE A 108 0.94 3.78 -16.10
CA PHE A 108 0.32 4.37 -14.89
C PHE A 108 0.27 5.91 -14.93
N THR A 109 0.28 6.48 -16.12
CA THR A 109 0.19 7.94 -16.37
C THR A 109 -1.26 8.44 -16.48
N HIS A 110 -2.27 7.71 -16.01
CA HIS A 110 -3.67 8.09 -16.23
C HIS A 110 -4.31 8.92 -15.12
N TYR A 111 -3.52 9.52 -14.26
CA TYR A 111 -4.05 10.56 -13.37
C TYR A 111 -3.41 11.89 -13.72
N ASN A 112 -4.21 12.94 -13.80
CA ASN A 112 -3.79 14.36 -13.90
C ASN A 112 -3.00 14.83 -12.65
N THR A 113 -2.35 13.90 -11.98
CA THR A 113 -1.52 14.07 -10.79
C THR A 113 -0.05 14.10 -11.20
N PRO A 114 0.81 14.78 -10.45
CA PRO A 114 2.26 14.76 -10.69
C PRO A 114 2.75 13.33 -10.90
N THR A 115 3.52 13.08 -11.95
CA THR A 115 3.99 11.74 -12.29
C THR A 115 4.94 11.24 -11.20
N VAL A 116 4.43 10.38 -10.32
CA VAL A 116 5.26 9.66 -9.34
C VAL A 116 5.87 8.47 -10.06
N SER A 117 7.17 8.53 -10.31
CA SER A 117 7.89 7.48 -11.04
C SER A 117 8.36 6.34 -10.15
N TYR A 118 8.36 6.54 -8.85
CA TYR A 118 8.74 5.53 -7.84
C TYR A 118 7.84 5.66 -6.63
N VAL A 119 7.24 4.55 -6.23
CA VAL A 119 6.44 4.42 -5.01
C VAL A 119 6.98 3.20 -4.26
N PRO A 120 7.29 3.32 -2.96
CA PRO A 120 7.67 2.18 -2.16
C PRO A 120 6.59 1.10 -2.21
N PHE A 121 7.01 -0.14 -2.41
CA PHE A 121 6.11 -1.29 -2.49
C PHE A 121 6.60 -2.40 -1.55
N VAL A 122 5.72 -2.87 -0.70
CA VAL A 122 5.98 -4.01 0.19
C VAL A 122 5.03 -5.13 -0.15
N MET A 123 5.58 -6.29 -0.48
CA MET A 123 4.81 -7.50 -0.75
C MET A 123 5.09 -8.55 0.32
N ILE A 124 4.01 -9.11 0.87
CA ILE A 124 4.08 -10.14 1.89
C ILE A 124 3.35 -11.39 1.37
N GLY A 125 4.05 -12.50 1.36
CA GLY A 125 3.49 -13.83 1.07
C GLY A 125 4.03 -14.86 2.04
N ASN A 126 3.63 -16.11 1.86
CA ASN A 126 4.22 -17.23 2.60
C ASN A 126 5.65 -17.46 2.09
N ILE A 127 6.63 -17.18 2.92
CA ILE A 127 8.03 -17.47 2.61
C ILE A 127 8.24 -18.97 2.83
N MET A 128 8.62 -19.68 1.76
CA MET A 128 9.08 -21.05 1.90
C MET A 128 10.40 -21.03 2.68
N ARG A 129 10.44 -21.65 3.86
CA ARG A 129 11.71 -21.92 4.52
C ARG A 129 12.50 -22.86 3.61
N LEU A 130 13.57 -22.37 3.05
CA LEU A 130 14.62 -23.23 2.50
C LEU A 130 15.23 -23.97 3.70
N THR A 131 14.79 -25.18 3.97
CA THR A 131 15.57 -26.11 4.79
C THR A 131 16.75 -26.52 3.90
N ALA A 132 17.93 -25.98 4.21
CA ALA A 132 19.16 -26.51 3.68
C ALA A 132 19.23 -27.98 4.10
N GLY A 133 19.15 -28.89 3.12
CA GLY A 133 19.48 -30.30 3.29
C GLY A 133 20.98 -30.48 3.42
#